data_37f68c8d00a3a800ed74e06b5a0ab713
#
_entry.id   37f68c8d00a3a800ed74e06b5a0ab713
#
_cell.length_a   1.000
_cell.length_b   1.000
_cell.length_c   1.000
_cell.angle_alpha   90.00
_cell.angle_beta   90.00
_cell.angle_gamma   90.00
#
_symmetry.space_group_name_H-M   'P 1'
#
loop_
_entity.id
_entity.type
_entity.pdbx_description
1 polymer ?
#
loop_
_entity_poly.entity_id
_entity_poly.type
_entity_poly.pdbx_seq_one_letter_code
_entity_poly.pdbx_strand_id
1 'polypeptide(L)'
;WNDNVADDEQWPYAVKFTNTDPYGASRTYGDYPQDYQRKDTTVVINATLGYSSDSYTSVRVQYDMDAISQALGLSTAQLKTIKPSRSYNPCFVGVNPDGTINSATTTTTSSSATSTASDRKYGHWFTTDGRVCSYTTSAGIFAEWYPDQYGCYVGQYPGKLTRGKTYTIRQAFIYKDAANKEYRATMVVNLLII
;
A
#
# COMPACT_ATOMS: atom_id res chain seq x y z
N TRP A 1 14.66 12.20 -34.16
CA TRP A 1 15.41 12.06 -32.89
C TRP A 1 16.37 13.23 -32.81
N ASN A 2 16.36 13.94 -31.71
CA ASN A 2 17.32 15.01 -31.47
C ASN A 2 18.45 14.45 -30.62
N ASP A 3 19.53 14.02 -31.28
CA ASP A 3 20.70 13.43 -30.60
C ASP A 3 21.50 14.43 -29.72
N ASN A 4 21.03 15.68 -29.66
CA ASN A 4 21.69 16.74 -28.88
C ASN A 4 21.04 16.97 -27.50
N VAL A 5 19.97 16.25 -27.16
CA VAL A 5 19.31 16.35 -25.87
C VAL A 5 19.59 15.07 -25.09
N ALA A 6 19.99 15.20 -23.84
CA ALA A 6 20.21 14.06 -22.97
C ALA A 6 18.90 13.25 -22.83
N ASP A 7 19.01 11.93 -22.78
CA ASP A 7 17.86 11.03 -22.76
C ASP A 7 16.93 11.32 -21.59
N ASP A 8 17.47 11.73 -20.46
CA ASP A 8 16.73 12.12 -19.25
C ASP A 8 15.97 13.45 -19.42
N GLU A 9 16.46 14.35 -20.27
CA GLU A 9 15.76 15.60 -20.60
C GLU A 9 14.61 15.38 -21.59
N GLN A 10 14.76 14.42 -22.49
CA GLN A 10 13.72 14.09 -23.47
C GLN A 10 12.54 13.34 -22.85
N TRP A 11 12.83 12.48 -21.90
CA TRP A 11 11.85 11.53 -21.36
C TRP A 11 11.84 11.47 -19.84
N PRO A 12 11.48 12.55 -19.17
CA PRO A 12 11.56 12.62 -17.71
C PRO A 12 10.66 11.60 -16.98
N TYR A 13 9.78 10.92 -17.72
CA TYR A 13 8.88 9.89 -17.18
C TYR A 13 8.94 8.59 -17.97
N ALA A 14 9.93 8.43 -18.81
CA ALA A 14 10.01 7.26 -19.68
C ALA A 14 10.26 5.98 -18.89
N VAL A 15 9.63 4.93 -19.33
CA VAL A 15 9.99 3.57 -18.91
C VAL A 15 11.39 3.25 -19.44
N LYS A 16 12.22 2.69 -18.55
CA LYS A 16 13.56 2.25 -18.96
C LYS A 16 13.46 1.20 -20.06
N PHE A 17 14.05 1.46 -21.18
CA PHE A 17 14.20 0.49 -22.27
C PHE A 17 15.58 0.59 -22.90
N THR A 18 16.04 -0.50 -23.46
CA THR A 18 17.29 -0.56 -24.21
C THR A 18 16.97 -0.73 -25.69
N ASN A 19 17.52 0.13 -26.51
CA ASN A 19 17.42 0.04 -27.96
C ASN A 19 18.82 -0.15 -28.57
N THR A 20 18.89 -0.92 -29.64
CA THR A 20 20.13 -1.08 -30.41
C THR A 20 19.98 -0.29 -31.71
N ASP A 21 20.85 0.67 -31.93
CA ASP A 21 20.81 1.48 -33.12
C ASP A 21 21.20 0.65 -34.38
N PRO A 22 20.99 1.19 -35.59
CA PRO A 22 21.34 0.49 -36.81
C PRO A 22 22.83 0.13 -36.97
N TYR A 23 23.67 0.72 -36.15
CA TYR A 23 25.12 0.48 -36.16
C TYR A 23 25.56 -0.49 -35.05
N GLY A 24 24.62 -1.09 -34.34
CA GLY A 24 24.88 -2.08 -33.31
C GLY A 24 25.21 -1.53 -31.91
N ALA A 25 25.15 -0.21 -31.73
CA ALA A 25 25.30 0.37 -30.40
C ALA A 25 23.99 0.22 -29.59
N SER A 26 24.12 -0.29 -28.39
CA SER A 26 22.98 -0.38 -27.45
C SER A 26 22.92 0.86 -26.57
N ARG A 27 21.77 1.50 -26.52
CA ARG A 27 21.50 2.63 -25.65
C ARG A 27 20.38 2.29 -24.67
N THR A 28 20.54 2.68 -23.43
CA THR A 28 19.50 2.54 -22.41
C THR A 28 18.89 3.92 -22.16
N TYR A 29 17.60 4.00 -22.34
CA TYR A 29 16.81 5.23 -22.15
C TYR A 29 16.03 5.15 -20.84
N GLY A 30 15.83 6.30 -20.21
CA GLY A 30 15.04 6.39 -18.98
C GLY A 30 15.75 5.79 -17.77
N ASP A 31 17.07 5.88 -17.72
CA ASP A 31 17.85 5.48 -16.55
C ASP A 31 17.89 6.62 -15.54
N TYR A 32 16.72 6.89 -14.96
CA TYR A 32 16.60 7.97 -13.98
C TYR A 32 17.27 7.60 -12.67
N PRO A 33 17.85 8.59 -11.96
CA PRO A 33 18.28 8.39 -10.60
C PRO A 33 17.12 7.79 -9.78
N GLN A 34 17.41 6.75 -9.03
CA GLN A 34 16.41 6.06 -8.19
C GLN A 34 15.64 7.06 -7.30
N ASP A 35 16.30 8.13 -6.87
CA ASP A 35 15.72 9.18 -6.05
C ASP A 35 14.62 10.00 -6.75
N TYR A 36 14.63 10.05 -8.07
CA TYR A 36 13.62 10.77 -8.83
C TYR A 36 12.26 10.07 -8.85
N GLN A 37 12.25 8.74 -8.80
CA GLN A 37 11.05 7.93 -8.81
C GLN A 37 10.44 7.75 -7.43
N ARG A 38 11.24 7.90 -6.39
CA ARG A 38 10.84 7.70 -5.01
C ARG A 38 10.29 8.98 -4.40
N LYS A 39 8.98 9.04 -4.27
CA LYS A 39 8.29 10.22 -3.71
C LYS A 39 7.13 9.76 -2.85
N ASP A 40 7.06 10.30 -1.63
CA ASP A 40 5.93 10.07 -0.77
C ASP A 40 4.62 10.40 -1.49
N THR A 41 3.69 9.46 -1.44
CA THR A 41 2.42 9.54 -2.15
C THR A 41 1.27 9.17 -1.21
N THR A 42 0.14 9.85 -1.38
CA THR A 42 -1.11 9.51 -0.69
C THR A 42 -2.18 9.23 -1.74
N VAL A 43 -2.78 8.05 -1.65
CA VAL A 43 -3.90 7.64 -2.50
C VAL A 43 -5.15 7.56 -1.65
N VAL A 44 -6.21 8.27 -2.06
CA VAL A 44 -7.50 8.28 -1.37
C VAL A 44 -8.48 7.41 -2.14
N ILE A 45 -9.10 6.47 -1.44
CA ILE A 45 -10.05 5.51 -2.00
C ILE A 45 -11.37 5.66 -1.24
N ASN A 46 -12.47 5.83 -1.97
CA ASN A 46 -13.80 5.84 -1.40
C ASN A 46 -14.48 4.50 -1.66
N ALA A 47 -15.00 3.88 -0.61
CA ALA A 47 -15.67 2.61 -0.66
C ALA A 47 -16.99 2.66 0.11
N THR A 48 -17.91 1.77 -0.26
CA THR A 48 -19.22 1.63 0.38
C THR A 48 -19.37 0.23 0.95
N LEU A 49 -19.82 0.12 2.18
CA LEU A 49 -20.01 -1.15 2.89
C LEU A 49 -21.42 -1.24 3.47
N GLY A 50 -22.07 -2.38 3.23
CA GLY A 50 -23.35 -2.70 3.87
C GLY A 50 -23.21 -2.86 5.39
N TYR A 51 -24.09 -2.16 6.14
CA TYR A 51 -24.15 -2.30 7.59
C TYR A 51 -24.59 -3.70 8.00
N SER A 52 -23.98 -4.23 9.06
CA SER A 52 -24.50 -5.41 9.76
C SER A 52 -24.36 -5.25 11.28
N SER A 53 -25.43 -5.61 11.99
CA SER A 53 -25.46 -5.61 13.46
C SER A 53 -24.84 -6.87 14.07
N ASP A 54 -24.85 -7.98 13.33
CA ASP A 54 -24.58 -9.32 13.84
C ASP A 54 -23.48 -10.09 13.08
N SER A 55 -23.09 -9.59 11.91
CA SER A 55 -22.15 -10.30 11.04
C SER A 55 -20.95 -9.42 10.63
N TYR A 56 -19.82 -10.06 10.39
CA TYR A 56 -18.70 -9.42 9.73
C TYR A 56 -19.06 -9.21 8.26
N THR A 57 -18.88 -8.00 7.77
CA THR A 57 -19.02 -7.66 6.36
C THR A 57 -17.79 -6.94 5.88
N SER A 58 -17.45 -7.11 4.61
CA SER A 58 -16.28 -6.47 4.01
C SER A 58 -16.53 -6.11 2.56
N VAL A 59 -15.79 -5.12 2.09
CA VAL A 59 -15.71 -4.74 0.68
C VAL A 59 -14.26 -4.82 0.23
N ARG A 60 -14.07 -5.27 -1.00
CA ARG A 60 -12.74 -5.28 -1.62
C ARG A 60 -12.39 -3.88 -2.11
N VAL A 61 -11.24 -3.40 -1.69
CA VAL A 61 -10.64 -2.13 -2.12
C VAL A 61 -9.42 -2.45 -2.95
N GLN A 62 -9.40 -2.00 -4.19
CA GLN A 62 -8.24 -2.15 -5.08
C GLN A 62 -7.23 -1.05 -4.79
N TYR A 63 -5.98 -1.43 -4.52
CA TYR A 63 -4.89 -0.49 -4.37
C TYR A 63 -4.20 -0.21 -5.71
N ASP A 64 -3.85 1.04 -5.93
CA ASP A 64 -3.07 1.46 -7.09
C ASP A 64 -1.61 1.03 -6.91
N MET A 65 -1.30 -0.16 -7.41
CA MET A 65 0.03 -0.76 -7.28
C MET A 65 1.08 0.00 -8.10
N ASP A 66 0.69 0.66 -9.17
CA ASP A 66 1.60 1.46 -9.98
C ASP A 66 2.02 2.73 -9.23
N ALA A 67 1.07 3.41 -8.60
CA ALA A 67 1.37 4.55 -7.73
C ALA A 67 2.25 4.14 -6.53
N ILE A 68 2.00 2.98 -5.92
CA ILE A 68 2.82 2.45 -4.83
C ILE A 68 4.22 2.11 -5.32
N SER A 69 4.34 1.40 -6.45
CA SER A 69 5.61 1.05 -7.07
C SER A 69 6.45 2.30 -7.37
N GLN A 70 5.84 3.31 -7.96
CA GLN A 70 6.49 4.55 -8.31
C GLN A 70 6.96 5.32 -7.06
N ALA A 71 6.11 5.43 -6.05
CA ALA A 71 6.45 6.11 -4.79
C ALA A 71 7.66 5.46 -4.10
N LEU A 72 7.75 4.14 -4.10
CA LEU A 72 8.79 3.40 -3.39
C LEU A 72 9.98 3.04 -4.27
N GLY A 73 9.88 3.17 -5.60
CA GLY A 73 10.89 2.70 -6.54
C GLY A 73 11.06 1.17 -6.49
N LEU A 74 9.96 0.45 -6.26
CA LEU A 74 9.94 -1.01 -6.15
C LEU A 74 9.05 -1.61 -7.23
N SER A 75 9.40 -2.79 -7.72
CA SER A 75 8.54 -3.54 -8.63
C SER A 75 7.30 -4.10 -7.91
N THR A 76 6.25 -4.37 -8.65
CA THR A 76 5.04 -5.05 -8.13
C THR A 76 5.36 -6.40 -7.50
N ALA A 77 6.35 -7.12 -8.05
CA ALA A 77 6.82 -8.40 -7.49
C ALA A 77 7.43 -8.22 -6.10
N GLN A 78 8.22 -7.15 -5.90
CA GLN A 78 8.77 -6.82 -4.59
C GLN A 78 7.68 -6.42 -3.60
N LEU A 79 6.66 -5.67 -4.06
CA LEU A 79 5.52 -5.30 -3.22
C LEU A 79 4.70 -6.50 -2.74
N LYS A 80 4.64 -7.58 -3.51
CA LYS A 80 3.98 -8.83 -3.08
C LYS A 80 4.67 -9.52 -1.91
N THR A 81 5.96 -9.27 -1.71
CA THR A 81 6.74 -9.89 -0.63
C THR A 81 6.78 -9.05 0.66
N ILE A 82 6.12 -7.91 0.66
CA ILE A 82 6.07 -6.99 1.80
C ILE A 82 5.49 -7.67 3.04
N LYS A 83 6.07 -7.36 4.20
CA LYS A 83 5.64 -7.89 5.49
C LYS A 83 5.09 -6.78 6.40
N PRO A 84 4.19 -7.12 7.34
CA PRO A 84 3.43 -6.12 8.12
C PRO A 84 4.17 -5.59 9.35
N SER A 85 5.47 -5.59 9.37
CA SER A 85 6.24 -5.12 10.52
C SER A 85 7.37 -4.20 10.06
N ARG A 86 7.60 -3.14 10.81
CA ARG A 86 8.74 -2.23 10.59
C ARG A 86 10.12 -2.88 10.77
N SER A 87 10.16 -4.10 11.25
CA SER A 87 11.39 -4.91 11.27
C SER A 87 11.80 -5.38 9.88
N TYR A 88 10.93 -5.24 8.90
CA TYR A 88 11.20 -5.60 7.51
C TYR A 88 11.32 -4.36 6.64
N ASN A 89 12.03 -4.49 5.53
CA ASN A 89 12.19 -3.46 4.52
C ASN A 89 12.10 -4.08 3.12
N PRO A 90 11.08 -3.78 2.35
CA PRO A 90 9.95 -2.89 2.64
C PRO A 90 8.95 -3.49 3.62
N CYS A 91 8.09 -2.64 4.21
CA CYS A 91 7.06 -3.07 5.13
C CYS A 91 5.69 -2.43 4.82
N PHE A 92 4.63 -3.06 5.35
CA PHE A 92 3.25 -2.59 5.24
C PHE A 92 2.67 -2.44 6.65
N VAL A 93 2.13 -1.28 6.99
CA VAL A 93 1.73 -0.93 8.35
C VAL A 93 0.42 -0.17 8.41
N GLY A 94 -0.30 -0.27 9.52
CA GLY A 94 -1.40 0.63 9.84
C GLY A 94 -0.89 2.00 10.29
N VAL A 95 -1.63 3.05 9.97
CA VAL A 95 -1.26 4.44 10.26
C VAL A 95 -2.38 5.11 11.05
N ASN A 96 -2.03 5.79 12.13
CA ASN A 96 -2.97 6.57 12.93
C ASN A 96 -3.43 7.86 12.21
N PRO A 97 -4.54 8.47 12.62
CA PRO A 97 -5.03 9.71 12.01
C PRO A 97 -4.01 10.87 12.01
N ASP A 98 -3.14 10.93 12.98
CA ASP A 98 -2.04 11.91 13.12
C ASP A 98 -0.80 11.57 12.27
N GLY A 99 -0.85 10.47 11.49
CA GLY A 99 0.26 10.00 10.67
C GLY A 99 1.29 9.13 11.40
N THR A 100 1.15 8.95 12.70
CA THR A 100 2.06 8.08 13.47
C THR A 100 1.79 6.60 13.17
N ILE A 101 2.83 5.80 13.31
CA ILE A 101 2.76 4.35 13.10
C ILE A 101 2.95 3.67 14.45
N ASN A 102 1.94 2.89 14.83
CA ASN A 102 2.07 2.03 16.00
C ASN A 102 2.59 0.65 15.57
N SER A 103 3.88 0.45 15.71
CA SER A 103 4.54 -0.80 15.33
C SER A 103 4.12 -2.02 16.15
N ALA A 104 3.57 -1.80 17.34
CA ALA A 104 3.16 -2.87 18.25
C ALA A 104 1.85 -3.55 17.85
N THR A 105 1.06 -2.93 16.97
CA THR A 105 -0.28 -3.40 16.60
C THR A 105 -0.41 -3.89 15.16
N THR A 106 0.68 -3.92 14.41
CA THR A 106 0.70 -4.52 13.09
C THR A 106 0.87 -6.03 13.24
N THR A 107 -0.21 -6.75 13.10
CA THR A 107 -0.22 -8.21 13.24
C THR A 107 -0.71 -8.88 11.98
N THR A 108 -0.30 -10.10 11.80
CA THR A 108 -0.87 -10.99 10.80
C THR A 108 -2.29 -11.38 11.22
N THR A 109 -3.22 -11.42 10.30
CA THR A 109 -4.64 -11.71 10.60
C THR A 109 -4.93 -13.13 10.98
N SER A 110 -4.02 -14.04 10.77
CA SER A 110 -4.31 -15.43 11.09
C SER A 110 -3.04 -16.26 11.18
N SER A 111 -3.18 -17.40 11.81
CA SER A 111 -2.21 -18.48 11.80
C SER A 111 -1.80 -18.93 10.38
N SER A 112 -2.57 -18.63 9.36
CA SER A 112 -2.27 -18.93 7.96
C SER A 112 -1.29 -17.94 7.30
N ALA A 113 -0.98 -16.82 7.93
CA ALA A 113 0.01 -15.88 7.43
C ALA A 113 1.44 -16.45 7.34
N THR A 114 1.66 -17.63 7.83
CA THR A 114 2.95 -18.31 7.84
C THR A 114 3.12 -19.35 6.75
N SER A 115 2.07 -19.72 6.03
CA SER A 115 2.14 -20.86 5.13
C SER A 115 2.73 -20.48 3.77
N THR A 116 2.04 -20.39 2.73
CA THR A 116 2.60 -20.19 1.39
C THR A 116 2.43 -18.75 0.90
N ALA A 117 3.16 -18.36 -0.14
CA ALA A 117 3.08 -17.03 -0.70
C ALA A 117 1.66 -16.63 -1.15
N SER A 118 0.85 -17.61 -1.57
CA SER A 118 -0.53 -17.40 -2.00
C SER A 118 -1.51 -17.14 -0.87
N ASP A 119 -1.17 -17.52 0.37
CA ASP A 119 -2.09 -17.42 1.51
C ASP A 119 -1.72 -16.29 2.49
N ARG A 120 -0.76 -15.46 2.12
CA ARG A 120 -0.32 -14.36 2.97
C ARG A 120 -1.39 -13.29 3.05
N LYS A 121 -1.99 -13.19 4.22
CA LYS A 121 -2.92 -12.14 4.57
C LYS A 121 -2.33 -11.31 5.69
N TYR A 122 -2.29 -10.01 5.49
CA TYR A 122 -1.84 -9.09 6.52
C TYR A 122 -2.97 -8.16 6.91
N GLY A 123 -3.29 -8.14 8.17
CA GLY A 123 -4.37 -7.34 8.70
C GLY A 123 -3.92 -6.25 9.63
N HIS A 124 -4.64 -5.16 9.56
CA HIS A 124 -4.62 -4.10 10.54
C HIS A 124 -6.02 -3.89 11.07
N TRP A 125 -6.10 -3.54 12.34
CA TRP A 125 -7.36 -3.25 13.01
C TRP A 125 -7.38 -1.79 13.44
N PHE A 126 -8.55 -1.23 13.37
CA PHE A 126 -8.77 0.17 13.67
C PHE A 126 -9.97 0.33 14.58
N THR A 127 -9.88 1.28 15.49
CA THR A 127 -11.02 1.80 16.21
C THR A 127 -11.92 2.61 15.29
N THR A 128 -13.13 2.96 15.74
CA THR A 128 -14.07 3.74 14.93
C THR A 128 -13.63 5.18 14.64
N ASP A 129 -12.61 5.69 15.34
CA ASP A 129 -11.96 6.97 15.05
C ASP A 129 -10.70 6.83 14.17
N GLY A 130 -10.44 5.61 13.65
CA GLY A 130 -9.37 5.34 12.69
C GLY A 130 -7.99 5.11 13.31
N ARG A 131 -7.88 4.95 14.61
CA ARG A 131 -6.62 4.62 15.29
C ARG A 131 -6.31 3.14 15.14
N VAL A 132 -5.05 2.84 14.89
CA VAL A 132 -4.56 1.46 14.84
C VAL A 132 -4.69 0.83 16.23
N CYS A 133 -5.27 -0.36 16.30
CA CYS A 133 -5.47 -1.10 17.54
C CYS A 133 -5.22 -2.61 17.33
N SER A 134 -5.31 -3.39 18.40
CA SER A 134 -5.34 -4.85 18.31
C SER A 134 -6.75 -5.34 17.89
N TYR A 135 -6.86 -6.60 17.47
CA TYR A 135 -8.14 -7.22 17.09
C TYR A 135 -9.11 -7.45 18.25
N THR A 136 -8.84 -6.87 19.41
CA THR A 136 -9.62 -6.99 20.64
C THR A 136 -10.93 -6.17 20.57
N THR A 137 -11.61 -6.04 21.70
CA THR A 137 -12.90 -5.36 21.85
C THR A 137 -12.94 -3.90 21.37
N SER A 138 -11.80 -3.25 21.21
CA SER A 138 -11.70 -1.87 20.71
C SER A 138 -11.78 -1.76 19.19
N ALA A 139 -11.55 -2.84 18.46
CA ALA A 139 -11.61 -2.83 17.00
C ALA A 139 -13.06 -2.63 16.51
N GLY A 140 -13.22 -1.71 15.57
CA GLY A 140 -14.47 -1.49 14.85
C GLY A 140 -14.35 -1.81 13.36
N ILE A 141 -13.13 -1.68 12.83
CA ILE A 141 -12.82 -1.87 11.41
C ILE A 141 -11.60 -2.78 11.32
N PHE A 142 -11.60 -3.66 10.32
CA PHE A 142 -10.43 -4.42 9.92
C PHE A 142 -10.06 -4.13 8.47
N ALA A 143 -8.79 -4.27 8.12
CA ALA A 143 -8.30 -4.16 6.77
C ALA A 143 -7.30 -5.30 6.50
N GLU A 144 -7.66 -6.22 5.63
CA GLU A 144 -6.86 -7.41 5.29
C GLU A 144 -6.26 -7.26 3.91
N TRP A 145 -4.94 -7.16 3.84
CA TRP A 145 -4.19 -7.09 2.61
C TRP A 145 -3.99 -8.48 1.98
N TYR A 146 -4.27 -8.57 0.69
CA TYR A 146 -4.08 -9.75 -0.14
C TYR A 146 -3.10 -9.44 -1.27
N PRO A 147 -1.81 -9.72 -1.07
CA PRO A 147 -0.76 -9.35 -2.03
C PRO A 147 -1.01 -9.84 -3.45
N ASP A 148 -1.47 -11.07 -3.60
CA ASP A 148 -1.71 -11.70 -4.91
C ASP A 148 -2.90 -11.09 -5.66
N GLN A 149 -3.77 -10.38 -4.97
CA GLN A 149 -4.96 -9.74 -5.52
C GLN A 149 -4.82 -8.23 -5.68
N TYR A 150 -3.69 -7.65 -5.28
CA TYR A 150 -3.45 -6.20 -5.28
C TYR A 150 -4.54 -5.40 -4.57
N GLY A 151 -5.13 -5.96 -3.56
CA GLY A 151 -6.29 -5.39 -2.91
C GLY A 151 -6.33 -5.65 -1.42
N CYS A 152 -7.20 -4.90 -0.76
CA CYS A 152 -7.48 -5.00 0.65
C CYS A 152 -8.97 -5.26 0.85
N TYR A 153 -9.32 -6.17 1.74
CA TYR A 153 -10.68 -6.30 2.23
C TYR A 153 -10.82 -5.43 3.47
N VAL A 154 -11.62 -4.38 3.36
CA VAL A 154 -11.94 -3.49 4.48
C VAL A 154 -13.33 -3.81 4.96
N GLY A 155 -13.47 -4.06 6.25
CA GLY A 155 -14.72 -4.55 6.82
C GLY A 155 -14.99 -4.05 8.23
N GLN A 156 -16.18 -4.37 8.69
CA GLN A 156 -16.67 -4.01 10.02
C GLN A 156 -16.75 -5.21 10.97
N TYR A 157 -16.54 -4.93 12.24
CA TYR A 157 -16.99 -5.77 13.34
C TYR A 157 -18.50 -5.61 13.53
N PRO A 158 -19.23 -6.67 13.88
CA PRO A 158 -20.67 -6.62 14.05
C PRO A 158 -21.12 -5.49 15.00
N GLY A 159 -22.06 -4.67 14.54
CA GLY A 159 -22.69 -3.62 15.34
C GLY A 159 -21.78 -2.46 15.77
N LYS A 160 -20.53 -2.37 15.28
CA LYS A 160 -19.58 -1.33 15.71
C LYS A 160 -19.67 -0.03 14.93
N LEU A 161 -20.19 -0.08 13.72
CA LEU A 161 -20.30 1.09 12.85
C LEU A 161 -21.75 1.61 12.80
N THR A 162 -21.93 2.79 12.28
CA THR A 162 -23.23 3.45 12.18
C THR A 162 -23.59 3.67 10.72
N ARG A 163 -24.77 3.28 10.32
CA ARG A 163 -25.30 3.51 8.97
C ARG A 163 -25.35 5.01 8.65
N GLY A 164 -24.97 5.37 7.42
CA GLY A 164 -24.90 6.75 6.93
C GLY A 164 -23.61 7.49 7.33
N LYS A 165 -22.75 6.89 8.14
CA LYS A 165 -21.49 7.51 8.58
C LYS A 165 -20.31 7.03 7.73
N THR A 166 -19.36 7.93 7.47
CA THR A 166 -18.07 7.62 6.84
C THR A 166 -16.98 7.45 7.89
N TYR A 167 -16.21 6.39 7.74
CA TYR A 167 -15.05 6.08 8.58
C TYR A 167 -13.80 6.08 7.73
N THR A 168 -12.71 6.61 8.27
CA THR A 168 -11.44 6.71 7.54
C THR A 168 -10.37 5.89 8.23
N ILE A 169 -9.76 4.99 7.49
CA ILE A 169 -8.58 4.24 7.92
C ILE A 169 -7.39 4.54 7.02
N ARG A 170 -6.19 4.28 7.53
CA ARG A 170 -4.94 4.55 6.81
C ARG A 170 -3.98 3.38 6.95
N GLN A 171 -3.36 3.02 5.83
CA GLN A 171 -2.29 2.02 5.77
C GLN A 171 -1.15 2.58 4.92
N ALA A 172 0.07 2.19 5.19
CA ALA A 172 1.22 2.66 4.41
C ALA A 172 2.15 1.51 4.01
N PHE A 173 2.60 1.56 2.78
CA PHE A 173 3.76 0.84 2.31
C PHE A 173 4.97 1.74 2.53
N ILE A 174 6.02 1.19 3.13
CA ILE A 174 7.22 1.94 3.52
C ILE A 174 8.45 1.20 3.04
N TYR A 175 9.37 1.94 2.46
CA TYR A 175 10.67 1.45 2.04
C TYR A 175 11.78 2.38 2.51
N LYS A 176 12.89 1.80 2.96
CA LYS A 176 14.13 2.53 3.24
C LYS A 176 15.19 2.12 2.24
N ASP A 177 15.81 3.10 1.61
CA ASP A 177 16.90 2.87 0.67
C ASP A 177 18.24 2.60 1.38
N ALA A 178 19.31 2.42 0.59
CA ALA A 178 20.65 2.16 1.11
C ALA A 178 21.23 3.33 1.93
N ALA A 179 20.74 4.56 1.71
CA ALA A 179 21.09 5.74 2.50
C ALA A 179 20.22 5.88 3.77
N ASN A 180 19.36 4.89 4.06
CA ASN A 180 18.41 4.88 5.16
C ASN A 180 17.32 5.96 5.07
N LYS A 181 17.12 6.54 3.87
CA LYS A 181 16.01 7.46 3.61
C LYS A 181 14.71 6.68 3.45
N GLU A 182 13.67 7.09 4.16
CA GLU A 182 12.36 6.46 4.15
C GLU A 182 11.47 7.09 3.07
N TYR A 183 10.76 6.25 2.33
CA TYR A 183 9.73 6.60 1.35
C TYR A 183 8.43 5.91 1.72
N ARG A 184 7.31 6.58 1.48
CA ARG A 184 6.00 6.13 1.95
C ARG A 184 4.92 6.29 0.88
N ALA A 185 4.16 5.23 0.65
CA ALA A 185 2.90 5.28 -0.08
C ALA A 185 1.74 5.02 0.90
N THR A 186 0.95 6.04 1.19
CA THR A 186 -0.16 5.97 2.14
C THR A 186 -1.48 5.76 1.42
N MET A 187 -2.18 4.69 1.78
CA MET A 187 -3.55 4.40 1.33
C MET A 187 -4.52 4.90 2.37
N VAL A 188 -5.39 5.82 1.99
CA VAL A 188 -6.48 6.35 2.82
C VAL A 188 -7.79 5.79 2.29
N VAL A 189 -8.48 5.00 3.09
CA VAL A 189 -9.77 4.44 2.71
C VAL A 189 -10.88 5.14 3.49
N ASN A 190 -11.77 5.81 2.79
CA ASN A 190 -13.00 6.36 3.32
C ASN A 190 -14.12 5.35 3.09
N LEU A 191 -14.66 4.79 4.16
CA LEU A 191 -15.65 3.73 4.14
C LEU A 191 -17.03 4.30 4.54
N LEU A 192 -17.92 4.49 3.57
CA LEU A 192 -19.31 4.88 3.81
C LEU A 192 -20.14 3.63 4.17
N ILE A 193 -20.85 3.68 5.28
CA ILE A 193 -21.73 2.60 5.73
C ILE A 193 -23.17 2.86 5.26
N ILE A 194 -23.75 1.91 4.52
CA ILE A 194 -25.11 2.00 3.95
C ILE A 194 -26.05 0.92 4.49
#